data_b67401bcab54db89b50af84bf063f06c
#
_entry.id   b67401bcab54db89b50af84bf063f06c
#
_cell.length_a   1.000
_cell.length_b   1.000
_cell.length_c   1.000
_cell.angle_alpha   90.00
_cell.angle_beta   90.00
_cell.angle_gamma   90.00
#
_symmetry.space_group_name_H-M   'P 1'
#
loop_
_entity.id
_entity.type
_entity.pdbx_description
1 polymer ?
#
loop_
_entity_poly.entity_id
_entity_poly.type
_entity_poly.pdbx_seq_one_letter_code
_entity_poly.pdbx_strand_id
1 'polypeptide(L)'
;MAAKGAAKGAGKAAGYKLATYKSSEGPRAGVIIGDSVFDAAKLTGKAAYATVMGILADWKAADGLLRKAAAGAGKSRAKRQPLAKTKLLAPLRFPSAIYCAGANYADHAAEMAAREGNPPPPDPHTLGHKAWHFIKAAGAITDPGATVKISPYAKSMDWEIELAAVIGRTGKDIPHDKALSYVAGYTIANDLSARDRGRRAGVPDASPFKWDWTKHKTFDGSCPLGPWIVPASDIGDPQKLGLKLWVNGVLKQDSNSGSMIFTLAEQIEQLSAGMTLHPGDLILTGTPAGVGAGRGEFLKAGDVVKLWIENIGEIENRMA
;
A
#
# COMPACT_ATOMS: atom_id res chain seq x y z
N MET A 1 -43.87 35.07 1.17
CA MET A 1 -42.95 34.83 0.02
C MET A 1 -41.59 34.53 0.58
N ALA A 2 -41.18 33.24 0.57
CA ALA A 2 -39.89 32.80 1.09
C ALA A 2 -39.06 32.31 -0.08
N ALA A 3 -37.96 32.99 -0.37
CA ALA A 3 -37.00 32.61 -1.41
C ALA A 3 -36.15 31.44 -0.91
N LYS A 4 -36.32 30.27 -1.53
CA LYS A 4 -35.44 29.13 -1.34
C LYS A 4 -34.14 29.37 -2.16
N GLY A 5 -33.09 29.77 -1.48
CA GLY A 5 -31.73 29.72 -2.03
C GLY A 5 -31.22 28.30 -2.00
N ALA A 6 -31.25 27.60 -3.13
CA ALA A 6 -30.58 26.32 -3.29
C ALA A 6 -29.07 26.57 -3.38
N ALA A 7 -28.33 26.21 -2.35
CA ALA A 7 -26.88 26.12 -2.40
C ALA A 7 -26.49 25.07 -3.48
N LYS A 8 -25.91 25.53 -4.58
CA LYS A 8 -25.26 24.65 -5.58
C LYS A 8 -24.12 23.94 -4.87
N GLY A 9 -24.31 22.66 -4.57
CA GLY A 9 -23.23 21.81 -4.10
C GLY A 9 -22.08 21.86 -5.11
N ALA A 10 -20.89 22.22 -4.62
CA ALA A 10 -19.67 22.13 -5.41
C ALA A 10 -19.55 20.68 -5.90
N GLY A 11 -19.67 20.46 -7.20
CA GLY A 11 -19.56 19.14 -7.82
C GLY A 11 -18.22 18.55 -7.42
N LYS A 12 -18.26 17.33 -6.84
CA LYS A 12 -17.06 16.57 -6.48
C LYS A 12 -16.19 16.52 -7.74
N ALA A 13 -14.95 17.01 -7.67
CA ALA A 13 -14.03 17.01 -8.80
C ALA A 13 -13.93 15.56 -9.34
N ALA A 14 -13.89 15.42 -10.68
CA ALA A 14 -13.83 14.10 -11.30
C ALA A 14 -12.62 13.34 -10.75
N GLY A 15 -12.86 12.24 -10.04
CA GLY A 15 -11.82 11.38 -9.49
C GLY A 15 -11.07 10.65 -10.60
N TYR A 16 -9.81 10.36 -10.36
CA TYR A 16 -9.00 9.48 -11.21
C TYR A 16 -8.19 8.53 -10.34
N LYS A 17 -7.65 7.47 -10.96
CA LYS A 17 -6.68 6.57 -10.32
C LYS A 17 -5.43 6.54 -11.17
N LEU A 18 -4.28 6.43 -10.52
CA LEU A 18 -2.98 6.40 -11.19
C LEU A 18 -2.43 4.98 -11.19
N ALA A 19 -2.16 4.45 -12.37
CA ALA A 19 -1.71 3.08 -12.55
C ALA A 19 -0.44 3.00 -13.40
N THR A 20 0.27 1.90 -13.30
CA THR A 20 1.21 1.46 -14.32
C THR A 20 0.57 0.34 -15.12
N TYR A 21 0.66 0.40 -16.45
CA TYR A 21 0.11 -0.62 -17.33
C TYR A 21 1.15 -1.11 -18.35
N LYS A 22 0.99 -2.35 -18.82
CA LYS A 22 1.83 -2.92 -19.87
C LYS A 22 1.41 -2.35 -21.24
N SER A 23 2.32 -1.69 -21.93
CA SER A 23 2.14 -1.24 -23.31
C SER A 23 3.11 -1.96 -24.26
N SER A 24 3.00 -1.70 -25.57
CA SER A 24 3.98 -2.15 -26.58
C SER A 24 5.37 -1.51 -26.40
N GLU A 25 5.43 -0.34 -25.74
CA GLU A 25 6.65 0.42 -25.46
C GLU A 25 7.23 0.10 -24.08
N GLY A 26 6.68 -0.92 -23.36
CA GLY A 26 7.02 -1.26 -22.00
C GLY A 26 6.02 -0.71 -20.96
N PRO A 27 6.39 -0.67 -19.65
CA PRO A 27 5.54 -0.12 -18.60
C PRO A 27 5.32 1.38 -18.77
N ARG A 28 4.06 1.84 -18.69
CA ARG A 28 3.70 3.26 -18.81
C ARG A 28 2.70 3.67 -17.74
N ALA A 29 2.74 4.95 -17.37
CA ALA A 29 1.75 5.53 -16.47
C ALA A 29 0.39 5.65 -17.17
N GLY A 30 -0.64 5.14 -16.52
CA GLY A 30 -2.04 5.21 -16.93
C GLY A 30 -2.86 6.04 -15.96
N VAL A 31 -3.76 6.86 -16.52
CA VAL A 31 -4.80 7.56 -15.76
C VAL A 31 -6.10 6.80 -16.00
N ILE A 32 -6.66 6.22 -14.94
CA ILE A 32 -7.93 5.51 -14.99
C ILE A 32 -9.05 6.49 -14.69
N ILE A 33 -10.01 6.60 -15.63
CA ILE A 33 -11.19 7.46 -15.53
C ILE A 33 -12.39 6.62 -15.93
N GLY A 34 -13.28 6.35 -14.97
CA GLY A 34 -14.32 5.32 -15.14
C GLY A 34 -13.70 3.98 -15.54
N ASP A 35 -14.19 3.38 -16.60
CA ASP A 35 -13.75 2.07 -17.14
C ASP A 35 -12.66 2.19 -18.22
N SER A 36 -11.99 3.33 -18.32
CA SER A 36 -11.01 3.61 -19.36
C SER A 36 -9.64 3.96 -18.78
N VAL A 37 -8.58 3.47 -19.42
CA VAL A 37 -7.19 3.81 -19.14
C VAL A 37 -6.65 4.70 -20.25
N PHE A 38 -6.13 5.86 -19.88
CA PHE A 38 -5.47 6.80 -20.75
C PHE A 38 -3.97 6.81 -20.45
N ASP A 39 -3.12 6.88 -21.47
CA ASP A 39 -1.69 7.14 -21.28
C ASP A 39 -1.52 8.54 -20.67
N ALA A 40 -0.87 8.63 -19.53
CA ALA A 40 -0.78 9.87 -18.76
C ALA A 40 -0.01 10.97 -19.51
N ALA A 41 1.07 10.62 -20.21
CA ALA A 41 1.85 11.59 -20.97
C ALA A 41 1.03 12.12 -22.18
N LYS A 42 0.32 11.25 -22.87
CA LYS A 42 -0.53 11.64 -24.03
C LYS A 42 -1.75 12.45 -23.57
N LEU A 43 -2.35 12.09 -22.44
CA LEU A 43 -3.51 12.78 -21.89
C LEU A 43 -3.18 14.20 -21.43
N THR A 44 -1.99 14.39 -20.84
CA THR A 44 -1.56 15.67 -20.26
C THR A 44 -0.68 16.52 -21.17
N GLY A 45 -0.12 15.93 -22.24
CA GLY A 45 0.89 16.56 -23.09
C GLY A 45 2.27 16.67 -22.45
N LYS A 46 2.50 16.06 -21.26
CA LYS A 46 3.78 16.08 -20.56
C LYS A 46 4.54 14.76 -20.73
N ALA A 47 5.61 14.74 -21.49
CA ALA A 47 6.44 13.54 -21.73
C ALA A 47 6.99 12.93 -20.41
N ALA A 48 7.34 13.75 -19.43
CA ALA A 48 7.79 13.30 -18.10
C ALA A 48 6.76 12.42 -17.37
N TYR A 49 5.47 12.52 -17.70
CA TYR A 49 4.40 11.72 -17.11
C TYR A 49 4.23 10.36 -17.78
N ALA A 50 5.23 9.90 -18.54
CA ALA A 50 5.27 8.55 -19.07
C ALA A 50 5.40 7.47 -17.99
N THR A 51 5.87 7.82 -16.81
CA THR A 51 5.99 6.92 -15.65
C THR A 51 5.29 7.50 -14.42
N VAL A 52 4.85 6.63 -13.51
CA VAL A 52 4.25 7.08 -12.23
C VAL A 52 5.26 7.85 -11.40
N MET A 53 6.54 7.45 -11.39
CA MET A 53 7.60 8.19 -10.70
C MET A 53 7.77 9.61 -11.28
N GLY A 54 7.69 9.77 -12.60
CA GLY A 54 7.75 11.10 -13.24
C GLY A 54 6.57 12.00 -12.84
N ILE A 55 5.39 11.41 -12.61
CA ILE A 55 4.22 12.12 -12.08
C ILE A 55 4.44 12.50 -10.61
N LEU A 56 4.92 11.57 -9.78
CA LEU A 56 5.16 11.82 -8.35
C LEU A 56 6.25 12.86 -8.11
N ALA A 57 7.28 12.91 -8.95
CA ALA A 57 8.34 13.92 -8.86
C ALA A 57 7.80 15.37 -9.05
N ASP A 58 6.64 15.53 -9.71
CA ASP A 58 5.95 16.81 -9.95
C ASP A 58 4.56 16.82 -9.30
N TRP A 59 4.35 16.05 -8.21
CA TRP A 59 3.02 15.74 -7.68
C TRP A 59 2.15 16.97 -7.42
N LYS A 60 2.75 18.04 -6.87
CA LYS A 60 2.02 19.28 -6.57
C LYS A 60 1.32 19.89 -7.81
N ALA A 61 1.99 19.85 -8.97
CA ALA A 61 1.40 20.32 -10.22
C ALA A 61 0.63 19.22 -10.93
N ALA A 62 1.10 17.97 -10.80
CA ALA A 62 0.54 16.81 -11.49
C ALA A 62 -0.91 16.52 -11.09
N ASP A 63 -1.24 16.50 -9.78
CA ASP A 63 -2.60 16.19 -9.33
C ASP A 63 -3.63 17.16 -9.93
N GLY A 64 -3.37 18.46 -9.89
CA GLY A 64 -4.25 19.46 -10.49
C GLY A 64 -4.42 19.30 -12.00
N LEU A 65 -3.34 19.00 -12.73
CA LEU A 65 -3.37 18.75 -14.17
C LEU A 65 -4.14 17.47 -14.51
N LEU A 66 -3.92 16.39 -13.74
CA LEU A 66 -4.61 15.11 -13.95
C LEU A 66 -6.11 15.22 -13.65
N ARG A 67 -6.50 15.96 -12.60
CA ARG A 67 -7.92 16.25 -12.33
C ARG A 67 -8.58 17.04 -13.45
N LYS A 68 -7.92 18.07 -13.96
CA LYS A 68 -8.41 18.83 -15.11
C LYS A 68 -8.56 17.95 -16.35
N ALA A 69 -7.56 17.10 -16.59
CA ALA A 69 -7.59 16.16 -17.72
C ALA A 69 -8.70 15.11 -17.53
N ALA A 70 -8.92 14.61 -16.32
CA ALA A 70 -10.00 13.68 -16.01
C ALA A 70 -11.38 14.30 -16.25
N ALA A 71 -11.60 15.53 -15.81
CA ALA A 71 -12.85 16.26 -16.07
C ALA A 71 -13.12 16.48 -17.57
N GLY A 72 -12.07 16.64 -18.37
CA GLY A 72 -12.14 16.83 -19.83
C GLY A 72 -12.06 15.54 -20.65
N ALA A 73 -11.91 14.38 -20.01
CA ALA A 73 -11.59 13.10 -20.70
C ALA A 73 -12.59 12.68 -21.79
N GLY A 74 -13.88 12.98 -21.60
CA GLY A 74 -14.93 12.70 -22.59
C GLY A 74 -14.74 13.43 -23.94
N LYS A 75 -14.01 14.56 -23.93
CA LYS A 75 -13.69 15.36 -25.12
C LYS A 75 -12.24 15.17 -25.58
N SER A 76 -11.45 14.37 -24.86
CA SER A 76 -10.05 14.13 -25.18
C SER A 76 -9.89 13.30 -26.45
N ARG A 77 -8.93 13.69 -27.30
CA ARG A 77 -8.49 12.88 -28.46
C ARG A 77 -7.43 11.86 -28.08
N ALA A 78 -6.97 11.82 -26.82
CA ALA A 78 -6.02 10.83 -26.35
C ALA A 78 -6.62 9.43 -26.48
N LYS A 79 -5.85 8.50 -27.08
CA LYS A 79 -6.27 7.10 -27.21
C LYS A 79 -6.51 6.51 -25.83
N ARG A 80 -7.66 5.89 -25.65
CA ARG A 80 -8.05 5.17 -24.43
C ARG A 80 -8.20 3.68 -24.72
N GLN A 81 -8.04 2.88 -23.70
CA GLN A 81 -8.29 1.44 -23.76
C GLN A 81 -9.18 1.02 -22.58
N PRO A 82 -10.04 -0.01 -22.76
CA PRO A 82 -10.88 -0.50 -21.66
C PRO A 82 -10.03 -1.03 -20.50
N LEU A 83 -10.36 -0.64 -19.27
CA LEU A 83 -9.68 -1.11 -18.06
C LEU A 83 -9.68 -2.64 -17.97
N ALA A 84 -10.81 -3.28 -18.25
CA ALA A 84 -10.97 -4.74 -18.24
C ALA A 84 -10.06 -5.50 -19.22
N LYS A 85 -9.53 -4.81 -20.25
CA LYS A 85 -8.58 -5.37 -21.24
C LYS A 85 -7.14 -4.90 -21.03
N THR A 86 -6.89 -4.13 -19.97
CA THR A 86 -5.58 -3.54 -19.69
C THR A 86 -4.85 -4.38 -18.66
N LYS A 87 -3.66 -4.89 -19.00
CA LYS A 87 -2.79 -5.55 -18.03
C LYS A 87 -2.16 -4.50 -17.14
N LEU A 88 -2.67 -4.40 -15.91
CA LEU A 88 -2.08 -3.57 -14.88
C LEU A 88 -0.79 -4.22 -14.35
N LEU A 89 0.14 -3.37 -13.95
CA LEU A 89 1.39 -3.71 -13.27
C LEU A 89 1.37 -3.01 -11.90
N ALA A 90 2.31 -3.35 -11.03
CA ALA A 90 2.46 -2.62 -9.77
C ALA A 90 2.59 -1.12 -10.07
N PRO A 91 1.81 -0.26 -9.41
CA PRO A 91 1.77 1.17 -9.72
C PRO A 91 3.13 1.85 -9.53
N LEU A 92 3.90 1.38 -8.54
CA LEU A 92 5.31 1.72 -8.35
C LEU A 92 6.13 0.44 -8.44
N ARG A 93 7.08 0.38 -9.38
CA ARG A 93 7.87 -0.83 -9.63
C ARG A 93 9.22 -0.82 -8.90
N PHE A 94 9.82 0.34 -8.76
CA PHE A 94 11.11 0.54 -8.11
C PHE A 94 11.08 1.82 -7.28
N PRO A 95 10.36 1.83 -6.15
CA PRO A 95 10.42 2.94 -5.20
C PRO A 95 11.82 3.04 -4.61
N SER A 96 12.19 4.22 -4.13
CA SER A 96 13.49 4.43 -3.45
C SER A 96 13.55 3.65 -2.13
N ALA A 97 12.44 3.59 -1.41
CA ALA A 97 12.31 2.85 -0.17
C ALA A 97 10.90 2.27 0.01
N ILE A 98 10.82 1.16 0.75
CA ILE A 98 9.57 0.56 1.24
C ILE A 98 9.74 0.41 2.76
N TYR A 99 9.21 1.36 3.51
CA TYR A 99 9.15 1.33 4.97
C TYR A 99 7.93 0.53 5.41
N CYS A 100 8.11 -0.43 6.30
CA CYS A 100 7.04 -1.30 6.78
C CYS A 100 6.92 -1.17 8.28
N ALA A 101 5.76 -0.77 8.79
CA ALA A 101 5.52 -0.66 10.22
C ALA A 101 5.36 -2.06 10.84
N GLY A 102 6.17 -2.36 11.86
CA GLY A 102 6.06 -3.61 12.59
C GLY A 102 5.07 -3.51 13.74
N ALA A 103 4.26 -4.59 13.93
CA ALA A 103 3.31 -4.76 15.04
C ALA A 103 2.39 -3.53 15.28
N ASN A 104 1.86 -2.94 14.21
CA ASN A 104 1.17 -1.64 14.27
C ASN A 104 -0.36 -1.71 14.35
N TYR A 105 -0.95 -2.87 14.65
CA TYR A 105 -2.40 -3.00 14.87
C TYR A 105 -2.69 -3.63 16.22
N ALA A 106 -3.59 -3.01 16.99
CA ALA A 106 -3.93 -3.44 18.34
C ALA A 106 -4.56 -4.84 18.37
N ASP A 107 -5.43 -5.13 17.41
CA ASP A 107 -6.05 -6.45 17.25
C ASP A 107 -5.02 -7.55 16.90
N HIS A 108 -4.04 -7.24 16.03
CA HIS A 108 -2.94 -8.16 15.70
C HIS A 108 -2.01 -8.39 16.90
N ALA A 109 -1.66 -7.35 17.63
CA ALA A 109 -0.83 -7.47 18.84
C ALA A 109 -1.52 -8.36 19.90
N ALA A 110 -2.84 -8.19 20.09
CA ALA A 110 -3.64 -9.02 21.00
C ALA A 110 -3.71 -10.49 20.52
N GLU A 111 -3.91 -10.73 19.20
CA GLU A 111 -3.91 -12.08 18.61
C GLU A 111 -2.59 -12.81 18.86
N MET A 112 -1.46 -12.13 18.64
CA MET A 112 -0.13 -12.74 18.81
C MET A 112 0.16 -13.03 20.30
N ALA A 113 -0.21 -12.13 21.21
CA ALA A 113 -0.08 -12.34 22.66
C ALA A 113 -0.94 -13.54 23.12
N ALA A 114 -2.19 -13.62 22.67
CA ALA A 114 -3.08 -14.74 23.03
C ALA A 114 -2.54 -16.09 22.55
N ARG A 115 -1.92 -16.15 21.38
CA ARG A 115 -1.25 -17.37 20.88
C ARG A 115 -0.12 -17.84 21.78
N GLU A 116 0.57 -16.93 22.42
CA GLU A 116 1.66 -17.23 23.37
C GLU A 116 1.16 -17.44 24.81
N GLY A 117 -0.17 -17.38 25.03
CA GLY A 117 -0.77 -17.48 26.36
C GLY A 117 -0.60 -16.22 27.22
N ASN A 118 -0.28 -15.10 26.60
CA ASN A 118 -0.07 -13.81 27.25
C ASN A 118 -1.34 -12.93 27.18
N PRO A 119 -1.57 -12.02 28.14
CA PRO A 119 -2.58 -10.97 28.00
C PRO A 119 -2.22 -10.02 26.87
N PRO A 120 -3.20 -9.26 26.31
CA PRO A 120 -2.93 -8.20 25.36
C PRO A 120 -1.85 -7.24 25.91
N PRO A 121 -0.88 -6.82 25.07
CA PRO A 121 0.15 -5.89 25.52
C PRO A 121 -0.46 -4.51 25.84
N PRO A 122 0.14 -3.74 26.75
CA PRO A 122 -0.27 -2.36 27.00
C PRO A 122 -0.08 -1.51 25.75
N ASP A 123 -0.83 -0.40 25.65
CA ASP A 123 -0.66 0.56 24.56
C ASP A 123 0.78 1.09 24.57
N PRO A 124 1.55 0.93 23.48
CA PRO A 124 2.94 1.40 23.39
C PRO A 124 3.11 2.90 23.64
N HIS A 125 2.09 3.73 23.37
CA HIS A 125 2.14 5.17 23.68
C HIS A 125 2.32 5.42 25.18
N THR A 126 1.68 4.61 26.04
CA THR A 126 1.80 4.75 27.51
C THR A 126 3.21 4.42 28.01
N LEU A 127 3.99 3.73 27.21
CA LEU A 127 5.39 3.37 27.49
C LEU A 127 6.38 4.33 26.81
N GLY A 128 5.89 5.38 26.14
CA GLY A 128 6.73 6.34 25.41
C GLY A 128 7.33 5.78 24.11
N HIS A 129 6.86 4.62 23.64
CA HIS A 129 7.33 4.03 22.40
C HIS A 129 6.86 4.83 21.19
N LYS A 130 7.59 4.70 20.09
CA LYS A 130 7.27 5.28 18.77
C LYS A 130 7.12 4.16 17.74
N ALA A 131 6.47 4.46 16.63
CA ALA A 131 6.40 3.53 15.51
C ALA A 131 7.80 3.07 15.10
N TRP A 132 7.98 1.77 14.90
CA TRP A 132 9.20 1.23 14.36
C TRP A 132 8.97 0.64 12.98
N HIS A 133 10.00 0.69 12.14
CA HIS A 133 9.90 0.25 10.75
C HIS A 133 11.08 -0.65 10.38
N PHE A 134 10.80 -1.62 9.53
CA PHE A 134 11.82 -2.34 8.77
C PHE A 134 11.69 -1.97 7.29
N ILE A 135 12.61 -2.46 6.46
CA ILE A 135 12.66 -2.14 5.03
C ILE A 135 12.49 -3.42 4.22
N LYS A 136 11.64 -3.38 3.19
CA LYS A 136 11.64 -4.33 2.09
C LYS A 136 12.45 -3.77 0.93
N ALA A 137 13.22 -4.62 0.24
CA ALA A 137 13.89 -4.20 -0.98
C ALA A 137 12.89 -3.92 -2.11
N ALA A 138 13.17 -2.92 -2.95
CA ALA A 138 12.31 -2.57 -4.09
C ALA A 138 12.10 -3.75 -5.05
N GLY A 139 13.08 -4.65 -5.18
CA GLY A 139 12.96 -5.88 -5.98
C GLY A 139 11.93 -6.90 -5.46
N ALA A 140 11.41 -6.72 -4.24
CA ALA A 140 10.35 -7.55 -3.68
C ALA A 140 8.96 -7.27 -4.30
N ILE A 141 8.78 -6.12 -4.96
CA ILE A 141 7.49 -5.76 -5.56
C ILE A 141 7.12 -6.72 -6.68
N THR A 142 5.86 -7.14 -6.67
CA THR A 142 5.27 -7.90 -7.77
C THR A 142 3.93 -7.32 -8.20
N ASP A 143 3.55 -7.62 -9.45
CA ASP A 143 2.37 -7.07 -10.09
C ASP A 143 1.08 -7.70 -9.51
N PRO A 144 -0.06 -6.96 -9.47
CA PRO A 144 -1.36 -7.56 -9.22
C PRO A 144 -1.65 -8.61 -10.31
N GLY A 145 -2.23 -9.73 -9.91
CA GLY A 145 -2.50 -10.87 -10.80
C GLY A 145 -1.28 -11.72 -11.16
N ALA A 146 -0.09 -11.38 -10.69
CA ALA A 146 1.10 -12.22 -10.90
C ALA A 146 1.07 -13.47 -10.01
N THR A 147 1.76 -14.51 -10.46
CA THR A 147 2.03 -15.70 -9.65
C THR A 147 3.27 -15.45 -8.78
N VAL A 148 3.13 -15.63 -7.48
CA VAL A 148 4.22 -15.52 -6.50
C VAL A 148 4.76 -16.93 -6.22
N LYS A 149 6.04 -17.12 -6.47
CA LYS A 149 6.70 -18.40 -6.15
C LYS A 149 7.02 -18.47 -4.66
N ILE A 150 6.51 -19.50 -4.00
CA ILE A 150 6.91 -19.81 -2.63
C ILE A 150 8.33 -20.35 -2.65
N SER A 151 9.23 -19.68 -1.92
CA SER A 151 10.60 -20.16 -1.81
C SER A 151 10.62 -21.56 -1.19
N PRO A 152 11.33 -22.56 -1.79
CA PRO A 152 11.44 -23.91 -1.21
C PRO A 152 12.09 -23.89 0.18
N TYR A 153 12.75 -22.80 0.55
CA TYR A 153 13.33 -22.60 1.88
C TYR A 153 12.34 -22.05 2.90
N ALA A 154 11.16 -21.58 2.48
CA ALA A 154 10.13 -21.05 3.38
C ALA A 154 9.04 -22.10 3.62
N LYS A 155 8.91 -22.55 4.88
CA LYS A 155 7.89 -23.53 5.29
C LYS A 155 6.64 -22.87 5.87
N SER A 156 6.74 -21.61 6.26
CA SER A 156 5.68 -20.85 6.93
C SER A 156 5.46 -19.53 6.22
N MET A 157 4.98 -19.60 4.96
CA MET A 157 4.63 -18.42 4.17
C MET A 157 3.31 -17.85 4.63
N ASP A 158 3.30 -16.59 5.04
CA ASP A 158 2.16 -15.90 5.64
C ASP A 158 1.72 -14.70 4.81
N TRP A 159 0.47 -14.30 4.95
CA TRP A 159 -0.18 -13.16 4.32
C TRP A 159 -0.35 -11.99 5.30
N GLU A 160 -0.28 -10.77 4.79
CA GLU A 160 -0.49 -9.53 5.56
C GLU A 160 -1.05 -8.44 4.65
N ILE A 161 -2.38 -8.18 4.72
CA ILE A 161 -2.95 -7.02 4.03
C ILE A 161 -2.52 -5.74 4.71
N GLU A 162 -2.05 -4.78 3.91
CA GLU A 162 -1.62 -3.48 4.41
C GLU A 162 -2.12 -2.33 3.53
N LEU A 163 -2.56 -1.25 4.16
CA LEU A 163 -2.68 0.04 3.52
C LEU A 163 -1.26 0.55 3.22
N ALA A 164 -0.98 0.86 1.97
CA ALA A 164 0.29 1.44 1.56
C ALA A 164 0.12 2.91 1.17
N ALA A 165 0.79 3.81 1.88
CA ALA A 165 0.84 5.23 1.56
C ALA A 165 2.01 5.53 0.63
N VAL A 166 1.78 6.37 -0.37
CA VAL A 166 2.77 6.83 -1.34
C VAL A 166 3.15 8.26 -1.03
N ILE A 167 4.41 8.52 -0.73
CA ILE A 167 4.91 9.88 -0.51
C ILE A 167 4.94 10.67 -1.82
N GLY A 168 4.46 11.90 -1.80
CA GLY A 168 4.36 12.80 -2.97
C GLY A 168 5.20 14.07 -2.86
N ARG A 169 5.85 14.29 -1.72
CA ARG A 169 6.68 15.48 -1.48
C ARG A 169 7.92 15.11 -0.70
N THR A 170 9.05 15.72 -1.06
CA THR A 170 10.25 15.64 -0.24
C THR A 170 10.05 16.36 1.09
N GLY A 171 10.41 15.70 2.19
CA GLY A 171 10.32 16.29 3.53
C GLY A 171 11.22 15.60 4.54
N LYS A 172 11.69 16.39 5.49
CA LYS A 172 12.42 15.98 6.67
C LYS A 172 11.86 16.73 7.87
N ASP A 173 11.92 16.13 9.05
CA ASP A 173 11.38 16.70 10.28
C ASP A 173 9.92 17.19 10.12
N ILE A 174 9.11 16.33 9.49
CA ILE A 174 7.71 16.65 9.15
C ILE A 174 6.88 16.61 10.44
N PRO A 175 6.25 17.73 10.84
CA PRO A 175 5.43 17.73 12.04
C PRO A 175 4.14 16.93 11.82
N HIS A 176 3.64 16.30 12.88
CA HIS A 176 2.47 15.42 12.88
C HIS A 176 1.26 16.04 12.15
N ASP A 177 0.92 17.30 12.45
CA ASP A 177 -0.23 18.00 11.87
C ASP A 177 -0.11 18.28 10.37
N LYS A 178 1.09 18.16 9.80
CA LYS A 178 1.37 18.32 8.36
C LYS A 178 1.62 16.99 7.65
N ALA A 179 1.80 15.90 8.37
CA ALA A 179 2.29 14.63 7.84
C ALA A 179 1.47 14.12 6.65
N LEU A 180 0.14 14.07 6.75
CA LEU A 180 -0.71 13.58 5.68
C LEU A 180 -0.68 14.46 4.41
N SER A 181 -0.26 15.73 4.50
CA SER A 181 -0.09 16.60 3.33
C SER A 181 1.10 16.20 2.43
N TYR A 182 1.94 15.27 2.89
CA TYR A 182 3.05 14.73 2.13
C TYR A 182 2.67 13.47 1.34
N VAL A 183 1.49 12.91 1.59
CA VAL A 183 0.98 11.71 0.92
C VAL A 183 0.35 12.06 -0.43
N ALA A 184 0.83 11.45 -1.51
CA ALA A 184 0.23 11.55 -2.84
C ALA A 184 -1.06 10.75 -2.96
N GLY A 185 -1.07 9.55 -2.38
CA GLY A 185 -2.21 8.65 -2.46
C GLY A 185 -1.94 7.32 -1.79
N TYR A 186 -2.89 6.40 -1.96
CA TYR A 186 -2.90 5.11 -1.29
C TYR A 186 -3.07 3.97 -2.28
N THR A 187 -2.50 2.82 -1.92
CA THR A 187 -2.63 1.57 -2.66
C THR A 187 -2.68 0.39 -1.68
N ILE A 188 -2.84 -0.83 -2.19
CA ILE A 188 -2.86 -2.06 -1.39
C ILE A 188 -1.51 -2.74 -1.50
N ALA A 189 -0.99 -3.24 -0.39
CA ALA A 189 0.16 -4.13 -0.36
C ALA A 189 -0.18 -5.44 0.37
N ASN A 190 0.51 -6.52 -0.02
CA ASN A 190 0.59 -7.75 0.75
C ASN A 190 2.03 -7.89 1.25
N ASP A 191 2.26 -7.73 2.55
CA ASP A 191 3.59 -7.90 3.14
C ASP A 191 3.87 -9.38 3.42
N LEU A 192 3.98 -10.17 2.33
CA LEU A 192 4.25 -11.60 2.44
C LEU A 192 5.48 -11.87 3.30
N SER A 193 5.32 -12.83 4.23
CA SER A 193 6.27 -13.09 5.30
C SER A 193 6.67 -14.55 5.37
N ALA A 194 7.97 -14.85 5.28
CA ALA A 194 8.52 -16.17 5.54
C ALA A 194 8.83 -16.32 7.02
N ARG A 195 7.82 -16.66 7.84
CA ARG A 195 7.90 -16.63 9.32
C ARG A 195 9.04 -17.46 9.89
N ASP A 196 9.31 -18.62 9.33
CA ASP A 196 10.39 -19.52 9.75
C ASP A 196 11.80 -19.00 9.39
N ARG A 197 11.89 -17.89 8.65
CA ARG A 197 13.16 -17.29 8.25
C ARG A 197 13.55 -16.08 9.11
N GLY A 198 12.60 -15.53 9.86
CA GLY A 198 12.84 -14.35 10.71
C GLY A 198 13.64 -14.67 11.95
N ARG A 199 13.24 -15.70 12.70
CA ARG A 199 13.88 -16.10 13.94
C ARG A 199 14.71 -17.37 13.75
N ARG A 200 16.01 -17.27 13.96
CA ARG A 200 16.91 -18.42 13.76
C ARG A 200 16.81 -19.39 14.94
N ALA A 201 16.48 -20.65 14.66
CA ALA A 201 16.43 -21.71 15.65
C ALA A 201 17.83 -21.97 16.26
N GLY A 202 17.87 -22.33 17.55
CA GLY A 202 19.13 -22.64 18.25
C GLY A 202 20.04 -21.44 18.55
N VAL A 203 19.64 -20.21 18.14
CA VAL A 203 20.40 -19.00 18.48
C VAL A 203 19.78 -18.35 19.70
N PRO A 204 20.56 -18.00 20.77
CA PRO A 204 20.06 -17.30 21.95
C PRO A 204 19.35 -15.99 21.62
N ASP A 205 18.32 -15.62 22.38
CA ASP A 205 17.52 -14.43 22.12
C ASP A 205 18.33 -13.12 22.22
N ALA A 206 19.31 -13.06 23.10
CA ALA A 206 20.22 -11.92 23.24
C ALA A 206 21.27 -11.81 22.11
N SER A 207 21.38 -12.80 21.24
CA SER A 207 22.37 -12.78 20.17
C SER A 207 21.93 -11.87 19.01
N PRO A 208 22.84 -11.03 18.47
CA PRO A 208 22.54 -10.22 17.28
C PRO A 208 22.24 -11.08 16.04
N PHE A 209 22.63 -12.35 16.05
CA PHE A 209 22.32 -13.30 14.97
C PHE A 209 20.92 -13.93 15.08
N LYS A 210 20.13 -13.61 16.11
CA LYS A 210 18.81 -14.20 16.35
C LYS A 210 17.82 -13.88 15.24
N TRP A 211 17.80 -12.65 14.76
CA TRP A 211 16.81 -12.15 13.82
C TRP A 211 17.40 -11.90 12.45
N ASP A 212 16.64 -12.25 11.40
CA ASP A 212 16.96 -11.97 9.99
C ASP A 212 15.73 -11.40 9.28
N TRP A 213 15.50 -10.10 9.47
CA TRP A 213 14.37 -9.39 8.87
C TRP A 213 14.40 -9.42 7.34
N THR A 214 15.60 -9.41 6.74
CA THR A 214 15.74 -9.48 5.28
C THR A 214 15.19 -10.80 4.76
N LYS A 215 15.59 -11.95 5.31
CA LYS A 215 15.07 -13.26 4.88
C LYS A 215 13.61 -13.47 5.25
N HIS A 216 13.14 -12.83 6.32
CA HIS A 216 11.75 -12.89 6.74
C HIS A 216 10.83 -12.17 5.76
N LYS A 217 11.19 -10.95 5.36
CA LYS A 217 10.28 -9.99 4.71
C LYS A 217 10.67 -9.64 3.26
N THR A 218 11.91 -9.95 2.83
CA THR A 218 12.39 -9.60 1.50
C THR A 218 12.81 -10.83 0.71
N PHE A 219 12.00 -11.21 -0.24
CA PHE A 219 12.27 -12.24 -1.25
C PHE A 219 11.49 -11.90 -2.52
N ASP A 220 11.84 -12.51 -3.64
CA ASP A 220 11.20 -12.22 -4.93
C ASP A 220 9.69 -12.39 -4.87
N GLY A 221 8.97 -11.32 -5.18
CA GLY A 221 7.51 -11.30 -5.15
C GLY A 221 6.89 -11.15 -3.76
N SER A 222 7.67 -10.88 -2.71
CA SER A 222 7.14 -10.75 -1.34
C SER A 222 6.34 -9.47 -1.07
N CYS A 223 6.15 -8.60 -2.07
CA CYS A 223 5.35 -7.39 -1.97
C CYS A 223 4.41 -7.24 -3.18
N PRO A 224 3.34 -8.04 -3.30
CA PRO A 224 2.25 -7.72 -4.21
C PRO A 224 1.71 -6.33 -3.93
N LEU A 225 1.69 -5.45 -4.97
CA LEU A 225 1.35 -4.03 -4.83
C LEU A 225 0.36 -3.61 -5.91
N GLY A 226 -0.71 -2.93 -5.55
CA GLY A 226 -1.66 -2.41 -6.52
C GLY A 226 -3.10 -2.28 -6.00
N PRO A 227 -4.07 -2.23 -6.91
CA PRO A 227 -3.96 -2.30 -8.37
C PRO A 227 -3.55 -0.96 -9.00
N TRP A 228 -3.73 0.16 -8.27
CA TRP A 228 -3.47 1.54 -8.64
C TRP A 228 -3.24 2.39 -7.39
N ILE A 229 -2.86 3.65 -7.57
CA ILE A 229 -2.82 4.66 -6.52
C ILE A 229 -4.10 5.50 -6.63
N VAL A 230 -4.85 5.60 -5.53
CA VAL A 230 -5.95 6.54 -5.38
C VAL A 230 -5.41 7.81 -4.73
N PRO A 231 -5.58 9.00 -5.32
CA PRO A 231 -5.11 10.26 -4.74
C PRO A 231 -5.61 10.44 -3.30
N ALA A 232 -4.77 10.95 -2.41
CA ALA A 232 -5.10 11.11 -0.99
C ALA A 232 -6.36 11.95 -0.76
N SER A 233 -6.58 12.98 -1.59
CA SER A 233 -7.77 13.83 -1.53
C SER A 233 -9.09 13.11 -1.89
N ASP A 234 -9.03 11.93 -2.53
CA ASP A 234 -10.21 11.13 -2.88
C ASP A 234 -10.52 10.07 -1.80
N ILE A 235 -9.59 9.79 -0.90
CA ILE A 235 -9.76 8.85 0.22
C ILE A 235 -10.37 9.52 1.46
N GLY A 236 -9.99 10.77 1.73
CA GLY A 236 -10.37 11.46 2.97
C GLY A 236 -9.50 11.04 4.15
N ASP A 237 -10.08 10.34 5.13
CA ASP A 237 -9.37 9.90 6.34
C ASP A 237 -8.79 8.49 6.17
N PRO A 238 -7.47 8.32 6.07
CA PRO A 238 -6.86 7.01 5.91
C PRO A 238 -6.98 6.12 7.14
N GLN A 239 -7.40 6.65 8.30
CA GLN A 239 -7.63 5.89 9.53
C GLN A 239 -9.08 5.36 9.65
N LYS A 240 -9.85 5.33 8.53
CA LYS A 240 -11.26 4.89 8.54
C LYS A 240 -11.58 3.93 7.40
N LEU A 241 -10.60 3.17 6.93
CA LEU A 241 -10.77 2.27 5.80
C LEU A 241 -10.95 0.83 6.27
N GLY A 242 -11.93 0.12 5.72
CA GLY A 242 -12.06 -1.32 5.89
C GLY A 242 -10.98 -2.06 5.12
N LEU A 243 -10.40 -3.11 5.74
CA LEU A 243 -9.39 -3.99 5.15
C LEU A 243 -9.87 -5.45 5.24
N LYS A 244 -9.87 -6.16 4.11
CA LYS A 244 -10.25 -7.58 4.06
C LYS A 244 -9.30 -8.39 3.22
N LEU A 245 -8.96 -9.60 3.70
CA LEU A 245 -8.16 -10.56 2.97
C LEU A 245 -8.81 -11.94 3.01
N TRP A 246 -8.79 -12.60 1.86
CA TRP A 246 -9.26 -13.98 1.70
C TRP A 246 -8.15 -14.87 1.18
N VAL A 247 -8.12 -16.11 1.68
CA VAL A 247 -7.31 -17.20 1.11
C VAL A 247 -8.28 -18.25 0.60
N ASN A 248 -8.20 -18.57 -0.69
CA ASN A 248 -9.09 -19.52 -1.37
C ASN A 248 -10.60 -19.22 -1.14
N GLY A 249 -10.96 -17.93 -1.12
CA GLY A 249 -12.32 -17.46 -0.87
C GLY A 249 -12.75 -17.46 0.60
N VAL A 250 -11.92 -17.95 1.53
CA VAL A 250 -12.18 -17.92 2.97
C VAL A 250 -11.64 -16.63 3.57
N LEU A 251 -12.49 -15.85 4.23
CA LEU A 251 -12.12 -14.59 4.89
C LEU A 251 -11.14 -14.89 6.04
N LYS A 252 -9.96 -14.26 5.99
CA LYS A 252 -8.89 -14.43 6.98
C LYS A 252 -8.65 -13.18 7.81
N GLN A 253 -8.60 -12.01 7.17
CA GLN A 253 -8.46 -10.73 7.85
C GLN A 253 -9.69 -9.86 7.55
N ASP A 254 -10.29 -9.25 8.57
CA ASP A 254 -11.41 -8.31 8.47
C ASP A 254 -11.28 -7.29 9.60
N SER A 255 -10.82 -6.10 9.28
CA SER A 255 -10.50 -5.05 10.25
C SER A 255 -10.65 -3.66 9.63
N ASN A 256 -10.22 -2.64 10.36
CA ASN A 256 -10.27 -1.25 9.94
C ASN A 256 -8.93 -0.56 10.25
N SER A 257 -8.50 0.36 9.38
CA SER A 257 -7.27 1.14 9.59
C SER A 257 -7.29 2.01 10.86
N GLY A 258 -8.45 2.21 11.46
CA GLY A 258 -8.60 2.83 12.78
C GLY A 258 -8.04 1.99 13.92
N SER A 259 -7.78 0.70 13.71
CA SER A 259 -7.14 -0.20 14.69
C SER A 259 -5.60 -0.08 14.70
N MET A 260 -5.01 0.79 13.86
CA MET A 260 -3.58 1.09 13.95
C MET A 260 -3.23 1.65 15.33
N ILE A 261 -2.14 1.17 15.91
CA ILE A 261 -1.56 1.70 17.14
C ILE A 261 -0.98 3.08 16.84
N PHE A 262 -0.02 3.17 15.93
CA PHE A 262 0.54 4.43 15.46
C PHE A 262 -0.11 4.81 14.13
N THR A 263 -0.75 5.96 14.11
CA THR A 263 -1.40 6.50 12.90
C THR A 263 -0.37 6.73 11.80
N LEU A 264 -0.84 6.83 10.55
CA LEU A 264 0.06 7.16 9.43
C LEU A 264 0.77 8.50 9.65
N ALA A 265 0.15 9.47 10.31
CA ALA A 265 0.78 10.75 10.61
C ALA A 265 1.96 10.58 11.59
N GLU A 266 1.82 9.77 12.63
CA GLU A 266 2.89 9.44 13.56
C GLU A 266 4.02 8.66 12.90
N GLN A 267 3.70 7.73 11.99
CA GLN A 267 4.70 6.99 11.21
C GLN A 267 5.53 7.93 10.32
N ILE A 268 4.89 8.87 9.62
CA ILE A 268 5.58 9.87 8.78
C ILE A 268 6.46 10.79 9.63
N GLU A 269 5.93 11.29 10.74
CA GLU A 269 6.70 12.12 11.69
C GLU A 269 7.95 11.38 12.17
N GLN A 270 7.80 10.14 12.64
CA GLN A 270 8.90 9.32 13.16
C GLN A 270 9.94 8.99 12.09
N LEU A 271 9.52 8.59 10.89
CA LEU A 271 10.44 8.30 9.78
C LEU A 271 11.21 9.56 9.35
N SER A 272 10.49 10.68 9.20
CA SER A 272 11.08 11.91 8.71
C SER A 272 12.02 12.59 9.71
N ALA A 273 11.93 12.30 11.00
CA ALA A 273 12.89 12.75 12.02
C ALA A 273 14.28 12.14 11.82
N GLY A 274 14.35 10.89 11.33
CA GLY A 274 15.61 10.20 11.07
C GLY A 274 16.17 10.43 9.67
N MET A 275 15.32 10.63 8.67
CA MET A 275 15.72 10.67 7.26
C MET A 275 14.81 11.57 6.42
N THR A 276 15.26 11.97 5.24
CA THR A 276 14.41 12.66 4.27
C THR A 276 13.55 11.65 3.52
N LEU A 277 12.24 11.87 3.53
CA LEU A 277 11.31 11.14 2.69
C LEU A 277 11.25 11.78 1.30
N HIS A 278 11.09 10.95 0.27
CA HIS A 278 11.09 11.37 -1.13
C HIS A 278 9.82 10.94 -1.87
N PRO A 279 9.42 11.65 -2.94
CA PRO A 279 8.32 11.21 -3.80
C PRO A 279 8.55 9.79 -4.31
N GLY A 280 7.52 8.94 -4.15
CA GLY A 280 7.56 7.54 -4.51
C GLY A 280 8.02 6.59 -3.39
N ASP A 281 8.50 7.09 -2.25
CA ASP A 281 8.67 6.23 -1.07
C ASP A 281 7.33 5.65 -0.64
N LEU A 282 7.34 4.38 -0.24
CA LEU A 282 6.18 3.66 0.26
C LEU A 282 6.27 3.50 1.77
N ILE A 283 5.13 3.70 2.44
CA ILE A 283 4.95 3.35 3.85
C ILE A 283 3.82 2.32 3.90
N LEU A 284 4.18 1.07 4.21
CA LEU A 284 3.26 0.01 4.54
C LEU A 284 2.93 0.13 6.03
N THR A 285 1.64 0.26 6.35
CA THR A 285 1.20 0.76 7.67
C THR A 285 1.03 -0.31 8.74
N GLY A 286 1.40 -1.55 8.43
CA GLY A 286 1.17 -2.71 9.29
C GLY A 286 -0.11 -3.46 8.88
N THR A 287 -0.26 -4.66 9.40
CA THR A 287 -1.37 -5.58 9.13
C THR A 287 -2.23 -5.81 10.37
N PRO A 288 -3.57 -5.96 10.21
CA PRO A 288 -4.48 -6.32 11.32
C PRO A 288 -4.42 -7.81 11.67
N ALA A 289 -5.18 -8.22 12.69
CA ALA A 289 -5.37 -9.62 13.08
C ALA A 289 -5.86 -10.50 11.94
N GLY A 290 -5.68 -11.81 12.07
CA GLY A 290 -6.10 -12.83 11.11
C GLY A 290 -4.98 -13.31 10.20
N VAL A 291 -3.72 -13.03 10.55
CA VAL A 291 -2.55 -13.58 9.86
C VAL A 291 -2.44 -15.08 10.04
N GLY A 292 -1.77 -15.76 9.12
CA GLY A 292 -1.57 -17.22 9.18
C GLY A 292 -0.80 -17.65 10.42
N ALA A 293 0.18 -16.87 10.84
CA ALA A 293 0.95 -17.14 12.07
C ALA A 293 0.04 -17.19 13.31
N GLY A 294 -0.95 -16.29 13.44
CA GLY A 294 -1.93 -16.32 14.54
C GLY A 294 -2.77 -17.59 14.56
N ARG A 295 -3.03 -18.17 13.39
CA ARG A 295 -3.91 -19.34 13.20
C ARG A 295 -3.17 -20.68 13.06
N GLY A 296 -1.84 -20.66 12.90
CA GLY A 296 -1.07 -21.85 12.54
C GLY A 296 -1.31 -22.33 11.10
N GLU A 297 -1.78 -21.44 10.20
CA GLU A 297 -2.05 -21.71 8.81
C GLU A 297 -1.05 -20.98 7.92
N PHE A 298 -0.58 -21.63 6.86
CA PHE A 298 0.40 -21.02 5.94
C PHE A 298 0.06 -21.30 4.49
N LEU A 299 0.46 -20.37 3.62
CA LEU A 299 0.26 -20.46 2.18
C LEU A 299 1.05 -21.60 1.58
N LYS A 300 0.47 -22.25 0.58
CA LYS A 300 1.06 -23.32 -0.22
C LYS A 300 0.81 -23.08 -1.70
N ALA A 301 1.56 -23.78 -2.54
CA ALA A 301 1.36 -23.74 -3.99
C ALA A 301 -0.10 -24.07 -4.36
N GLY A 302 -0.67 -23.29 -5.26
CA GLY A 302 -2.06 -23.37 -5.69
C GLY A 302 -2.99 -22.41 -4.95
N ASP A 303 -2.61 -21.88 -3.79
CA ASP A 303 -3.46 -20.94 -3.04
C ASP A 303 -3.64 -19.61 -3.80
N VAL A 304 -4.82 -19.03 -3.61
CA VAL A 304 -5.19 -17.71 -4.14
C VAL A 304 -5.43 -16.76 -2.99
N VAL A 305 -4.72 -15.64 -2.98
CA VAL A 305 -4.83 -14.61 -1.94
C VAL A 305 -5.44 -13.37 -2.58
N LYS A 306 -6.62 -12.97 -2.08
CA LYS A 306 -7.33 -11.76 -2.50
C LYS A 306 -7.35 -10.75 -1.37
N LEU A 307 -7.00 -9.50 -1.68
CA LEU A 307 -7.00 -8.36 -0.76
C LEU A 307 -7.94 -7.28 -1.26
N TRP A 308 -8.63 -6.63 -0.36
CA TRP A 308 -9.50 -5.49 -0.64
C TRP A 308 -9.35 -4.42 0.43
N ILE A 309 -9.22 -3.17 0.00
CA ILE A 309 -9.29 -2.00 0.89
C ILE A 309 -10.36 -1.05 0.37
N GLU A 310 -11.19 -0.60 1.30
CA GLU A 310 -12.29 0.32 1.04
C GLU A 310 -11.83 1.56 0.27
N ASN A 311 -12.60 1.98 -0.73
CA ASN A 311 -12.34 3.12 -1.63
C ASN A 311 -11.05 3.01 -2.48
N ILE A 312 -10.24 1.96 -2.31
CA ILE A 312 -9.05 1.72 -3.14
C ILE A 312 -9.36 0.69 -4.23
N GLY A 313 -9.77 -0.51 -3.84
CA GLY A 313 -10.05 -1.59 -4.79
C GLY A 313 -9.58 -2.94 -4.26
N GLU A 314 -9.16 -3.81 -5.20
CA GLU A 314 -8.73 -5.17 -4.84
C GLU A 314 -7.53 -5.61 -5.67
N ILE A 315 -6.73 -6.52 -5.11
CA ILE A 315 -5.70 -7.28 -5.82
C ILE A 315 -5.86 -8.76 -5.50
N GLU A 316 -5.43 -9.60 -6.43
CA GLU A 316 -5.41 -11.05 -6.25
C GLU A 316 -4.10 -11.59 -6.79
N ASN A 317 -3.48 -12.52 -6.06
CA ASN A 317 -2.28 -13.21 -6.49
C ASN A 317 -2.41 -14.72 -6.21
N ARG A 318 -1.83 -15.53 -7.11
CA ARG A 318 -1.73 -16.98 -6.95
C ARG A 318 -0.36 -17.34 -6.43
N MET A 319 -0.30 -18.30 -5.50
CA MET A 319 0.93 -18.90 -5.01
C MET A 319 1.34 -20.10 -5.88
N ALA A 320 2.64 -20.30 -6.12
CA ALA A 320 3.17 -21.44 -6.87
C ALA A 320 4.47 -21.99 -6.25
#